data_f4dbac0428331ab6b0e6d8383d822497
#
_entry.id   f4dbac0428331ab6b0e6d8383d822497
#
_cell.length_a   1.000
_cell.length_b   1.000
_cell.length_c   1.000
_cell.angle_alpha   90.00
_cell.angle_beta   90.00
_cell.angle_gamma   90.00
#
_symmetry.space_group_name_H-M   'P 1'
#
loop_
_entity.id
_entity.type
_entity.pdbx_description
1 polymer ?
#
loop_
_entity_poly.entity_id
_entity_poly.type
_entity_poly.pdbx_seq_one_letter_code
_entity_poly.pdbx_strand_id
1 'polypeptide(L)'
;MTTTTTMAAAGADPRSAITPITCDTTGTREKALASLLEQIMDSYSVSDDEKPLADAVEAFLRSKPHLTVHRHGDTVVASTSLGRPRRVVLAGHLDTVPVIDNFPPRWLAPGDPLIREDVAAAHPGERVMWGRGATDMKASDAVFLYLAATLVDPQYDLTYVFYDHEEVAAEKNGLRKVAEAHPDWLAGDFALIGEPTDCGIEGGCNGTMRFDVVTHGVAAHSARAWMGENAIHKAADVLNRLNSYEPRTITVDGLDYREGLNATLISGGKGTNVIPDECRVHVNYRFAPDKTLPQAKTLMMGADAGAELGNGEHVATGGVFEGFGIEMKDESPSARPGMDAPMAVSLAKLVRERTGREPLAKLGWTDVARFSLLGVPAVNLGAGSPLLAHKHDEQIAESGWRPWPASWRTGSPAARERGSGARVGIRAIE
;
A
#
# COMPACT_ATOMS: atom_id res chain seq x y z
N MET A 1 -35.43 19.01 43.48
CA MET A 1 -34.92 17.82 42.84
C MET A 1 -33.79 18.26 41.92
N THR A 2 -32.58 18.11 42.39
CA THR A 2 -31.36 18.56 41.71
C THR A 2 -30.86 17.40 40.87
N THR A 3 -30.95 17.54 39.55
CA THR A 3 -30.43 16.58 38.59
C THR A 3 -28.92 16.80 38.44
N THR A 4 -28.15 15.91 39.00
CA THR A 4 -26.69 15.86 38.84
C THR A 4 -26.38 15.27 37.45
N THR A 5 -25.98 16.12 36.51
CA THR A 5 -25.45 15.68 35.24
C THR A 5 -24.03 15.19 35.49
N THR A 6 -23.83 13.90 35.38
CA THR A 6 -22.50 13.27 35.39
C THR A 6 -21.77 13.70 34.15
N MET A 7 -20.73 14.54 34.28
CA MET A 7 -19.79 14.82 33.20
C MET A 7 -19.04 13.52 32.88
N ALA A 8 -19.17 13.06 31.65
CA ALA A 8 -18.31 12.00 31.12
C ALA A 8 -16.84 12.47 31.21
N ALA A 9 -15.97 11.61 31.70
CA ALA A 9 -14.55 11.86 31.80
C ALA A 9 -14.03 12.21 30.38
N ALA A 10 -13.27 13.30 30.28
CA ALA A 10 -12.56 13.66 29.08
C ALA A 10 -11.64 12.47 28.72
N GLY A 11 -11.91 11.83 27.57
CA GLY A 11 -11.14 10.68 27.10
C GLY A 11 -9.68 11.06 26.95
N ALA A 12 -8.79 10.16 27.32
CA ALA A 12 -7.37 10.28 27.01
C ALA A 12 -7.20 10.43 25.50
N ASP A 13 -6.21 11.22 25.06
CA ASP A 13 -5.88 11.37 23.64
C ASP A 13 -5.58 9.97 23.06
N PRO A 14 -6.32 9.49 22.07
CA PRO A 14 -6.11 8.15 21.51
C PRO A 14 -4.70 7.95 20.91
N ARG A 15 -3.98 9.06 20.63
CA ARG A 15 -2.60 9.07 20.14
C ARG A 15 -1.57 8.72 21.21
N SER A 16 -1.91 8.72 22.48
CA SER A 16 -0.99 8.49 23.59
C SER A 16 -1.08 7.09 24.21
N ALA A 17 -2.04 6.28 23.83
CA ALA A 17 -2.26 4.96 24.42
C ALA A 17 -1.40 3.90 23.70
N ILE A 18 -0.34 3.41 24.37
CA ILE A 18 0.41 2.24 23.92
C ILE A 18 -0.26 1.01 24.53
N THR A 19 -0.90 0.19 23.70
CA THR A 19 -1.38 -1.13 24.13
C THR A 19 -0.28 -2.15 23.84
N PRO A 20 0.26 -2.88 24.83
CA PRO A 20 1.25 -3.92 24.60
C PRO A 20 0.65 -5.03 23.72
N ILE A 21 1.35 -5.37 22.63
CA ILE A 21 0.93 -6.45 21.75
C ILE A 21 1.29 -7.79 22.39
N THR A 22 0.31 -8.69 22.44
CA THR A 22 0.46 -10.07 22.93
C THR A 22 -0.12 -11.06 21.92
N CYS A 23 0.45 -12.25 21.85
CA CYS A 23 -0.05 -13.31 20.99
C CYS A 23 -0.22 -14.58 21.82
N ASP A 24 -1.47 -14.96 22.08
CA ASP A 24 -1.78 -16.25 22.71
C ASP A 24 -1.78 -17.35 21.64
N THR A 25 -0.76 -18.19 21.68
CA THR A 25 -0.58 -19.34 20.77
C THR A 25 -1.15 -20.63 21.32
N THR A 26 -1.79 -20.62 22.50
CA THR A 26 -2.39 -21.81 23.12
C THR A 26 -3.78 -22.12 22.58
N GLY A 27 -4.46 -21.11 22.00
CA GLY A 27 -5.75 -21.22 21.37
C GLY A 27 -5.68 -21.61 19.87
N THR A 28 -6.78 -21.35 19.17
CA THR A 28 -6.77 -21.52 17.70
C THR A 28 -6.06 -20.34 17.03
N ARG A 29 -5.53 -20.59 15.83
CA ARG A 29 -4.91 -19.57 14.99
C ARG A 29 -5.84 -18.39 14.75
N GLU A 30 -7.11 -18.67 14.45
CA GLU A 30 -8.12 -17.66 14.18
C GLU A 30 -8.31 -16.71 15.37
N LYS A 31 -8.38 -17.26 16.58
CA LYS A 31 -8.49 -16.44 17.80
C LYS A 31 -7.24 -15.58 18.02
N ALA A 32 -6.05 -16.15 17.79
CA ALA A 32 -4.81 -15.39 17.91
C ALA A 32 -4.73 -14.24 16.91
N LEU A 33 -5.10 -14.49 15.64
CA LEU A 33 -5.14 -13.47 14.58
C LEU A 33 -6.17 -12.37 14.88
N ALA A 34 -7.40 -12.76 15.29
CA ALA A 34 -8.43 -11.80 15.67
C ALA A 34 -8.00 -10.90 16.83
N SER A 35 -7.33 -11.48 17.84
CA SER A 35 -6.80 -10.72 18.98
C SER A 35 -5.64 -9.80 18.58
N LEU A 36 -4.73 -10.25 17.70
CA LEU A 36 -3.66 -9.40 17.19
C LEU A 36 -4.22 -8.22 16.38
N LEU A 37 -5.17 -8.51 15.48
CA LEU A 37 -5.82 -7.45 14.69
C LEU A 37 -6.48 -6.40 15.60
N GLU A 38 -7.26 -6.83 16.60
CA GLU A 38 -7.90 -5.93 17.55
C GLU A 38 -6.87 -5.03 18.26
N GLN A 39 -5.78 -5.61 18.79
CA GLN A 39 -4.73 -4.87 19.49
C GLN A 39 -4.03 -3.84 18.62
N ILE A 40 -3.68 -4.18 17.36
CA ILE A 40 -3.01 -3.23 16.47
C ILE A 40 -3.96 -2.18 15.88
N MET A 41 -5.24 -2.52 15.73
CA MET A 41 -6.26 -1.56 15.28
C MET A 41 -6.66 -0.58 16.37
N ASP A 42 -6.64 -0.96 17.64
CA ASP A 42 -6.86 -0.06 18.77
C ASP A 42 -5.79 1.03 18.90
N SER A 43 -4.62 0.81 18.30
CA SER A 43 -3.56 1.81 18.21
C SER A 43 -3.86 2.79 17.06
N TYR A 44 -4.04 4.07 17.40
CA TYR A 44 -4.13 5.13 16.40
C TYR A 44 -2.79 5.27 15.67
N SER A 45 -2.79 5.21 14.35
CA SER A 45 -1.58 5.27 13.54
C SER A 45 -1.84 5.86 12.15
N VAL A 46 -2.59 6.97 12.10
CA VAL A 46 -2.64 7.79 10.87
C VAL A 46 -1.22 8.27 10.57
N SER A 47 -0.85 8.38 9.28
CA SER A 47 0.49 8.82 8.88
C SER A 47 0.95 10.06 9.65
N ASP A 48 2.19 10.05 10.13
CA ASP A 48 2.84 10.93 11.11
C ASP A 48 2.52 10.61 12.61
N ASP A 49 1.59 9.66 12.93
CA ASP A 49 1.23 9.24 14.30
C ASP A 49 1.54 7.74 14.57
N GLU A 50 2.41 7.09 13.78
CA GLU A 50 2.68 5.64 13.84
C GLU A 50 3.53 5.21 15.03
N LYS A 51 4.27 6.14 15.62
CA LYS A 51 5.28 5.85 16.63
C LYS A 51 4.80 4.94 17.78
N PRO A 52 3.62 5.15 18.39
CA PRO A 52 3.13 4.28 19.46
C PRO A 52 2.93 2.83 19.00
N LEU A 53 2.40 2.61 17.80
CA LEU A 53 2.23 1.28 17.24
C LEU A 53 3.59 0.64 16.91
N ALA A 54 4.51 1.40 16.31
CA ALA A 54 5.87 0.95 16.01
C ALA A 54 6.62 0.53 17.29
N ASP A 55 6.49 1.29 18.38
CA ASP A 55 7.07 0.95 19.69
C ASP A 55 6.50 -0.36 20.24
N ALA A 56 5.18 -0.58 20.13
CA ALA A 56 4.53 -1.81 20.55
C ALA A 56 4.96 -3.02 19.70
N VAL A 57 5.04 -2.85 18.37
CA VAL A 57 5.53 -3.88 17.43
C VAL A 57 6.99 -4.23 17.74
N GLU A 58 7.87 -3.24 17.93
CA GLU A 58 9.25 -3.47 18.30
C GLU A 58 9.37 -4.26 19.60
N ALA A 59 8.66 -3.85 20.65
CA ALA A 59 8.67 -4.53 21.94
C ALA A 59 8.19 -5.98 21.81
N PHE A 60 7.12 -6.22 21.04
CA PHE A 60 6.62 -7.56 20.75
C PHE A 60 7.66 -8.43 20.03
N LEU A 61 8.28 -7.93 18.96
CA LEU A 61 9.28 -8.67 18.19
C LEU A 61 10.55 -8.95 18.99
N ARG A 62 11.03 -7.98 19.79
CA ARG A 62 12.17 -8.16 20.69
C ARG A 62 11.92 -9.19 21.78
N SER A 63 10.66 -9.45 22.12
CA SER A 63 10.30 -10.53 23.06
C SER A 63 10.49 -11.94 22.46
N LYS A 64 10.76 -12.06 21.15
CA LYS A 64 10.94 -13.35 20.46
C LYS A 64 12.42 -13.68 20.32
N PRO A 65 12.96 -14.68 21.07
CA PRO A 65 14.40 -14.93 21.15
C PRO A 65 15.04 -15.42 19.84
N HIS A 66 14.23 -15.86 18.87
CA HIS A 66 14.68 -16.33 17.56
C HIS A 66 14.78 -15.20 16.51
N LEU A 67 14.44 -13.96 16.87
CA LEU A 67 14.47 -12.81 15.98
C LEU A 67 15.57 -11.83 16.36
N THR A 68 16.26 -11.32 15.35
CA THR A 68 17.10 -10.12 15.46
C THR A 68 16.28 -8.93 15.00
N VAL A 69 16.19 -7.88 15.84
CA VAL A 69 15.31 -6.74 15.61
C VAL A 69 16.11 -5.47 15.44
N HIS A 70 15.87 -4.76 14.36
CA HIS A 70 16.41 -3.46 14.03
C HIS A 70 15.29 -2.42 13.93
N ARG A 71 15.63 -1.15 14.10
CA ARG A 71 14.69 -0.03 13.93
C ARG A 71 15.36 1.13 13.21
N HIS A 72 14.64 1.76 12.29
CA HIS A 72 15.02 3.00 11.62
C HIS A 72 13.80 3.93 11.56
N GLY A 73 13.82 5.04 12.31
CA GLY A 73 12.62 5.86 12.51
C GLY A 73 11.50 5.07 13.17
N ASP A 74 10.34 5.00 12.55
CA ASP A 74 9.22 4.18 12.99
C ASP A 74 9.06 2.87 12.20
N THR A 75 10.00 2.57 11.32
CA THR A 75 10.11 1.26 10.65
C THR A 75 10.84 0.25 11.53
N VAL A 76 10.24 -0.92 11.73
CA VAL A 76 10.78 -2.04 12.50
C VAL A 76 11.05 -3.23 11.58
N VAL A 77 12.28 -3.76 11.62
CA VAL A 77 12.70 -4.92 10.83
C VAL A 77 13.12 -6.03 11.76
N ALA A 78 12.56 -7.23 11.62
CA ALA A 78 12.91 -8.39 12.42
C ALA A 78 13.24 -9.58 11.51
N SER A 79 14.34 -10.29 11.80
CA SER A 79 14.79 -11.37 10.94
C SER A 79 15.22 -12.62 11.73
N THR A 80 14.99 -13.79 11.13
CA THR A 80 15.61 -15.05 11.56
C THR A 80 17.02 -15.15 10.98
N SER A 81 17.88 -15.94 11.64
CA SER A 81 19.28 -16.22 11.21
C SER A 81 19.58 -17.70 11.36
N LEU A 82 18.82 -18.55 10.65
CA LEU A 82 18.92 -20.01 10.71
C LEU A 82 19.92 -20.58 9.68
N GLY A 83 20.48 -19.72 8.82
CA GLY A 83 21.38 -20.12 7.74
C GLY A 83 20.68 -20.90 6.62
N ARG A 84 19.42 -20.60 6.37
CA ARG A 84 18.68 -21.22 5.27
C ARG A 84 19.22 -20.74 3.92
N PRO A 85 19.13 -21.57 2.85
CA PRO A 85 19.65 -21.22 1.53
C PRO A 85 18.90 -20.08 0.85
N ARG A 86 17.71 -19.75 1.32
CA ARG A 86 16.84 -18.67 0.79
C ARG A 86 16.20 -17.89 1.92
N ARG A 87 15.88 -16.62 1.62
CA ARG A 87 15.21 -15.69 2.52
C ARG A 87 13.97 -15.10 1.87
N VAL A 88 12.88 -15.03 2.62
CA VAL A 88 11.63 -14.35 2.21
C VAL A 88 11.41 -13.14 3.10
N VAL A 89 11.08 -12.01 2.48
CA VAL A 89 10.72 -10.77 3.16
C VAL A 89 9.20 -10.65 3.17
N LEU A 90 8.63 -10.34 4.32
CA LEU A 90 7.22 -10.05 4.53
C LEU A 90 7.13 -8.60 4.99
N ALA A 91 6.50 -7.73 4.20
CA ALA A 91 6.44 -6.30 4.49
C ALA A 91 5.00 -5.79 4.54
N GLY A 92 4.71 -4.99 5.57
CA GLY A 92 3.44 -4.33 5.77
C GLY A 92 3.63 -2.95 6.39
N HIS A 93 2.72 -2.00 6.07
CA HIS A 93 2.77 -0.66 6.62
C HIS A 93 1.90 -0.51 7.87
N LEU A 94 2.40 0.30 8.81
CA LEU A 94 1.75 0.56 10.10
C LEU A 94 0.78 1.72 10.04
N ASP A 95 1.00 2.64 9.12
CA ASP A 95 0.17 3.83 8.97
C ASP A 95 -1.15 3.55 8.27
N THR A 96 -2.03 4.50 8.36
CA THR A 96 -3.30 4.54 7.64
C THR A 96 -3.58 5.94 7.13
N VAL A 97 -4.42 6.06 6.10
CA VAL A 97 -5.04 7.34 5.76
C VAL A 97 -5.89 7.87 6.92
N PRO A 98 -6.25 9.17 6.92
CA PRO A 98 -7.05 9.76 7.99
C PRO A 98 -8.34 8.99 8.29
N VAL A 99 -8.71 8.96 9.56
CA VAL A 99 -9.99 8.37 10.01
C VAL A 99 -11.17 9.22 9.54
N ILE A 100 -12.29 8.56 9.19
CA ILE A 100 -13.54 9.20 8.77
C ILE A 100 -14.66 8.52 9.57
N ASP A 101 -14.85 8.91 10.83
CA ASP A 101 -15.85 8.36 11.77
C ASP A 101 -15.74 6.82 11.95
N ASN A 102 -14.60 6.22 11.60
CA ASN A 102 -14.33 4.80 11.64
C ASN A 102 -13.17 4.44 12.61
N PHE A 103 -13.07 5.19 13.71
CA PHE A 103 -12.22 4.93 14.87
C PHE A 103 -12.97 5.35 16.15
N PRO A 104 -12.91 4.60 17.27
CA PRO A 104 -12.16 3.34 17.46
C PRO A 104 -12.77 2.16 16.69
N PRO A 105 -11.95 1.14 16.37
CA PRO A 105 -12.40 -0.08 15.69
C PRO A 105 -13.32 -0.90 16.58
N ARG A 106 -14.10 -1.81 15.99
CA ARG A 106 -14.95 -2.71 16.75
C ARG A 106 -15.32 -3.97 15.97
N TRP A 107 -15.50 -5.06 16.69
CA TRP A 107 -16.12 -6.25 16.16
C TRP A 107 -17.62 -6.07 16.03
N LEU A 108 -18.17 -6.22 14.84
CA LEU A 108 -19.59 -6.24 14.55
C LEU A 108 -20.11 -7.68 14.60
N ALA A 109 -21.21 -7.92 15.31
CA ALA A 109 -21.86 -9.21 15.32
C ALA A 109 -22.61 -9.46 14.00
N PRO A 110 -22.82 -10.73 13.60
CA PRO A 110 -23.63 -11.05 12.44
C PRO A 110 -25.01 -10.36 12.47
N GLY A 111 -25.35 -9.67 11.37
CA GLY A 111 -26.59 -8.90 11.27
C GLY A 111 -26.52 -7.46 11.75
N ASP A 112 -25.36 -6.99 12.20
CA ASP A 112 -25.18 -5.57 12.53
C ASP A 112 -25.37 -4.71 11.27
N PRO A 113 -26.15 -3.61 11.32
CA PRO A 113 -26.44 -2.79 10.15
C PRO A 113 -25.23 -2.06 9.54
N LEU A 114 -24.11 -2.00 10.24
CA LEU A 114 -22.86 -1.45 9.71
C LEU A 114 -22.10 -2.45 8.84
N ILE A 115 -22.44 -3.74 8.89
CA ILE A 115 -21.87 -4.71 7.97
C ILE A 115 -22.42 -4.47 6.57
N ARG A 116 -21.54 -4.27 5.61
CA ARG A 116 -21.91 -4.10 4.20
C ARG A 116 -22.62 -5.34 3.68
N GLU A 117 -23.59 -5.15 2.81
CA GLU A 117 -24.35 -6.25 2.20
C GLU A 117 -23.45 -7.22 1.43
N ASP A 118 -22.46 -6.73 0.69
CA ASP A 118 -21.52 -7.55 -0.07
C ASP A 118 -20.60 -8.38 0.85
N VAL A 119 -20.15 -7.82 1.99
CA VAL A 119 -19.36 -8.53 3.00
C VAL A 119 -20.23 -9.59 3.70
N ALA A 120 -21.45 -9.24 4.11
CA ALA A 120 -22.39 -10.18 4.75
C ALA A 120 -22.76 -11.35 3.81
N ALA A 121 -22.92 -11.07 2.51
CA ALA A 121 -23.21 -12.08 1.50
C ALA A 121 -22.02 -13.02 1.23
N ALA A 122 -20.79 -12.48 1.22
CA ALA A 122 -19.57 -13.27 1.04
C ALA A 122 -19.19 -14.09 2.28
N HIS A 123 -19.56 -13.61 3.50
CA HIS A 123 -19.18 -14.20 4.78
C HIS A 123 -20.40 -14.38 5.71
N PRO A 124 -21.38 -15.23 5.34
CA PRO A 124 -22.63 -15.36 6.07
C PRO A 124 -22.41 -15.88 7.50
N GLY A 125 -22.98 -15.15 8.47
CA GLY A 125 -22.93 -15.53 9.88
C GLY A 125 -21.58 -15.29 10.59
N GLU A 126 -20.65 -14.62 9.94
CA GLU A 126 -19.38 -14.24 10.56
C GLU A 126 -19.46 -12.87 11.24
N ARG A 127 -18.64 -12.67 12.27
CA ARG A 127 -18.37 -11.35 12.81
C ARG A 127 -17.35 -10.62 11.93
N VAL A 128 -17.41 -9.30 11.96
CA VAL A 128 -16.62 -8.44 11.08
C VAL A 128 -15.87 -7.41 11.91
N MET A 129 -14.59 -7.25 11.69
CA MET A 129 -13.83 -6.12 12.22
C MET A 129 -14.10 -4.91 11.35
N TRP A 130 -14.62 -3.85 11.94
CA TRP A 130 -14.91 -2.58 11.29
C TRP A 130 -13.98 -1.51 11.84
N GLY A 131 -13.41 -0.70 10.97
CA GLY A 131 -12.55 0.42 11.34
C GLY A 131 -11.44 0.69 10.34
N ARG A 132 -10.82 1.85 10.46
CA ARG A 132 -9.69 2.28 9.63
C ARG A 132 -8.49 1.32 9.81
N GLY A 133 -7.93 0.85 8.68
CA GLY A 133 -6.83 -0.12 8.68
C GLY A 133 -7.29 -1.58 8.72
N ALA A 134 -8.60 -1.86 8.77
CA ALA A 134 -9.11 -3.23 8.85
C ALA A 134 -8.69 -4.08 7.63
N THR A 135 -8.61 -3.48 6.45
CA THR A 135 -8.10 -4.13 5.22
C THR A 135 -6.74 -3.57 4.80
N ASP A 136 -6.51 -2.28 4.99
CA ASP A 136 -5.33 -1.56 4.52
C ASP A 136 -4.52 -1.01 5.70
N MET A 137 -3.47 -1.74 6.17
CA MET A 137 -3.30 -3.18 5.89
C MET A 137 -3.04 -3.97 7.19
N LYS A 138 -3.61 -3.50 8.33
CA LYS A 138 -3.36 -4.09 9.66
C LYS A 138 -3.78 -5.57 9.77
N ALA A 139 -4.74 -6.03 8.95
CA ALA A 139 -5.07 -7.47 8.92
C ALA A 139 -3.89 -8.31 8.44
N SER A 140 -3.13 -7.85 7.46
CA SER A 140 -1.91 -8.51 7.01
C SER A 140 -0.78 -8.40 8.02
N ASP A 141 -0.64 -7.24 8.70
CA ASP A 141 0.31 -7.07 9.79
C ASP A 141 0.03 -8.02 10.96
N ALA A 142 -1.24 -8.24 11.30
CA ALA A 142 -1.61 -9.25 12.30
C ALA A 142 -1.16 -10.66 11.90
N VAL A 143 -1.27 -11.02 10.61
CA VAL A 143 -0.74 -12.29 10.09
C VAL A 143 0.78 -12.32 10.22
N PHE A 144 1.49 -11.27 9.85
CA PHE A 144 2.96 -11.22 9.95
C PHE A 144 3.44 -11.28 11.40
N LEU A 145 2.80 -10.60 12.33
CA LEU A 145 3.07 -10.70 13.77
C LEU A 145 2.83 -12.12 14.31
N TYR A 146 1.73 -12.76 13.87
CA TYR A 146 1.45 -14.15 14.23
C TYR A 146 2.55 -15.10 13.71
N LEU A 147 2.97 -14.95 12.46
CA LEU A 147 4.05 -15.74 11.87
C LEU A 147 5.39 -15.48 12.61
N ALA A 148 5.69 -14.23 12.92
CA ALA A 148 6.87 -13.86 13.70
C ALA A 148 6.89 -14.48 15.11
N ALA A 149 5.71 -14.66 15.71
CA ALA A 149 5.59 -15.29 17.02
C ALA A 149 5.70 -16.82 16.98
N THR A 150 5.29 -17.46 15.88
CA THR A 150 5.07 -18.92 15.83
C THR A 150 6.06 -19.70 14.96
N LEU A 151 6.67 -19.05 13.96
CA LEU A 151 7.61 -19.70 13.05
C LEU A 151 9.06 -19.61 13.59
N VAL A 152 9.38 -20.46 14.56
CA VAL A 152 10.73 -20.52 15.15
C VAL A 152 11.73 -21.27 14.27
N ASP A 153 11.27 -22.21 13.45
CA ASP A 153 12.12 -23.04 12.57
C ASP A 153 11.51 -23.16 11.15
N PRO A 154 11.37 -22.05 10.43
CA PRO A 154 10.82 -22.04 9.07
C PRO A 154 11.81 -22.66 8.08
N GLN A 155 11.27 -23.05 6.90
CA GLN A 155 12.08 -23.61 5.81
C GLN A 155 13.01 -22.57 5.16
N TYR A 156 12.60 -21.31 5.13
CA TYR A 156 13.37 -20.16 4.64
C TYR A 156 13.78 -19.30 5.83
N ASP A 157 14.88 -18.58 5.73
CA ASP A 157 15.07 -17.44 6.61
C ASP A 157 14.00 -16.39 6.28
N LEU A 158 13.44 -15.74 7.31
CA LEU A 158 12.38 -14.76 7.20
C LEU A 158 12.86 -13.40 7.65
N THR A 159 12.41 -12.38 6.94
CA THR A 159 12.49 -10.98 7.37
C THR A 159 11.08 -10.42 7.43
N TYR A 160 10.70 -9.84 8.57
CA TYR A 160 9.45 -9.13 8.77
C TYR A 160 9.75 -7.64 8.80
N VAL A 161 9.04 -6.86 8.00
CA VAL A 161 9.19 -5.40 7.90
C VAL A 161 7.85 -4.76 8.20
N PHE A 162 7.81 -3.92 9.23
CA PHE A 162 6.65 -3.11 9.57
C PHE A 162 7.08 -1.66 9.42
N TYR A 163 6.58 -0.97 8.39
CA TYR A 163 7.11 0.33 8.00
C TYR A 163 6.06 1.45 8.08
N ASP A 164 6.54 2.65 8.21
CA ASP A 164 5.77 3.87 8.37
C ASP A 164 5.59 4.62 7.05
N HIS A 165 4.59 5.52 6.98
CA HIS A 165 4.40 6.50 5.92
C HIS A 165 4.26 5.92 4.49
N GLU A 166 3.50 4.82 4.32
CA GLU A 166 3.15 4.32 2.99
C GLU A 166 2.16 5.27 2.30
N GLU A 167 1.17 5.74 3.06
CA GLU A 167 -0.05 6.43 2.60
C GLU A 167 0.15 7.92 2.26
N VAL A 168 1.38 8.38 2.30
CA VAL A 168 1.74 9.79 2.08
C VAL A 168 2.83 9.93 1.02
N ALA A 169 3.47 11.10 0.94
CA ALA A 169 4.49 11.39 -0.06
C ALA A 169 5.70 10.45 0.04
N ALA A 170 6.19 10.00 -1.12
CA ALA A 170 7.23 8.97 -1.24
C ALA A 170 8.54 9.27 -0.47
N GLU A 171 8.89 10.54 -0.25
CA GLU A 171 10.06 10.95 0.53
C GLU A 171 9.92 10.65 2.02
N LYS A 172 8.70 10.51 2.54
CA LYS A 172 8.44 10.13 3.93
C LYS A 172 8.49 8.63 4.15
N ASN A 173 8.24 7.80 3.14
CA ASN A 173 8.06 6.36 3.22
C ASN A 173 9.23 5.66 3.93
N GLY A 174 8.92 4.94 5.02
CA GLY A 174 9.90 4.29 5.88
C GLY A 174 10.65 3.15 5.21
N LEU A 175 9.98 2.35 4.37
CA LEU A 175 10.63 1.28 3.59
C LEU A 175 11.66 1.86 2.62
N ARG A 176 11.37 3.00 1.98
CA ARG A 176 12.34 3.71 1.15
C ARG A 176 13.56 4.13 1.94
N LYS A 177 13.37 4.75 3.12
CA LYS A 177 14.47 5.19 3.98
C LYS A 177 15.34 4.03 4.43
N VAL A 178 14.73 2.88 4.76
CA VAL A 178 15.47 1.66 5.08
C VAL A 178 16.21 1.12 3.86
N ALA A 179 15.59 1.10 2.67
CA ALA A 179 16.24 0.67 1.43
C ALA A 179 17.48 1.51 1.09
N GLU A 180 17.43 2.83 1.37
CA GLU A 180 18.54 3.75 1.13
C GLU A 180 19.64 3.63 2.21
N ALA A 181 19.28 3.49 3.49
CA ALA A 181 20.23 3.48 4.61
C ALA A 181 20.76 2.10 4.97
N HIS A 182 19.95 1.06 4.83
CA HIS A 182 20.21 -0.31 5.30
C HIS A 182 19.68 -1.35 4.30
N PRO A 183 20.11 -1.35 3.02
CA PRO A 183 19.58 -2.26 2.00
C PRO A 183 19.79 -3.74 2.36
N ASP A 184 20.80 -4.06 3.18
CA ASP A 184 21.08 -5.39 3.70
C ASP A 184 19.95 -5.95 4.59
N TRP A 185 19.19 -5.09 5.28
CA TRP A 185 18.06 -5.54 6.10
C TRP A 185 16.89 -6.04 5.24
N LEU A 186 16.79 -5.58 3.99
CA LEU A 186 15.75 -5.93 3.04
C LEU A 186 16.20 -7.00 2.04
N ALA A 187 17.45 -7.47 2.15
CA ALA A 187 17.98 -8.49 1.26
C ALA A 187 17.17 -9.79 1.36
N GLY A 188 16.75 -10.33 0.22
CA GLY A 188 15.98 -11.57 0.15
C GLY A 188 15.91 -12.13 -1.26
N ASP A 189 15.45 -13.36 -1.39
CA ASP A 189 15.22 -14.02 -2.69
C ASP A 189 13.80 -13.75 -3.23
N PHE A 190 12.90 -13.32 -2.34
CA PHE A 190 11.52 -13.02 -2.66
C PHE A 190 10.87 -12.14 -1.59
N ALA A 191 9.94 -11.27 -1.96
CA ALA A 191 9.19 -10.45 -1.03
C ALA A 191 7.68 -10.58 -1.24
N LEU A 192 6.93 -10.51 -0.14
CA LEU A 192 5.48 -10.40 -0.10
C LEU A 192 5.12 -9.08 0.58
N ILE A 193 4.34 -8.27 -0.10
CA ILE A 193 3.74 -7.07 0.46
C ILE A 193 2.32 -7.39 0.84
N GLY A 194 1.95 -7.12 2.09
CA GLY A 194 0.66 -7.53 2.65
C GLY A 194 -0.52 -6.66 2.25
N GLU A 195 -0.45 -5.92 1.16
CA GLU A 195 -1.54 -5.15 0.58
C GLU A 195 -2.81 -5.96 0.42
N PRO A 196 -4.01 -5.35 0.63
CA PRO A 196 -5.27 -6.07 0.48
C PRO A 196 -5.46 -6.60 -0.93
N THR A 197 -5.69 -7.91 -1.04
CA THR A 197 -5.87 -8.62 -2.32
C THR A 197 -6.93 -9.73 -2.23
N ASP A 198 -7.73 -9.75 -1.15
CA ASP A 198 -8.61 -10.89 -0.83
C ASP A 198 -7.85 -12.23 -0.82
N CYS A 199 -6.62 -12.22 -0.32
CA CYS A 199 -5.70 -13.36 -0.33
C CYS A 199 -5.43 -13.96 -1.74
N GLY A 200 -5.67 -13.20 -2.80
CA GLY A 200 -5.20 -13.47 -4.16
C GLY A 200 -3.80 -12.89 -4.37
N ILE A 201 -3.17 -13.18 -5.50
CA ILE A 201 -1.92 -12.54 -5.87
C ILE A 201 -2.20 -11.39 -6.82
N GLU A 202 -1.63 -10.21 -6.52
CA GLU A 202 -1.54 -9.12 -7.49
C GLU A 202 -0.07 -8.87 -7.79
N GLY A 203 0.34 -9.11 -9.05
CA GLY A 203 1.71 -8.96 -9.51
C GLY A 203 2.04 -7.53 -9.89
N GLY A 204 3.27 -7.09 -9.58
CA GLY A 204 3.78 -5.77 -9.91
C GLY A 204 2.91 -4.62 -9.44
N CYS A 205 3.06 -3.46 -10.07
CA CYS A 205 2.16 -2.31 -9.88
C CYS A 205 2.32 -1.28 -11.00
N ASN A 206 1.27 -0.49 -11.26
CA ASN A 206 1.41 0.71 -12.07
C ASN A 206 2.34 1.71 -11.37
N GLY A 207 3.11 2.44 -12.17
CA GLY A 207 3.79 3.65 -11.70
C GLY A 207 2.81 4.81 -11.54
N THR A 208 3.23 5.84 -10.82
CA THR A 208 2.44 7.05 -10.62
C THR A 208 3.27 8.30 -10.85
N MET A 209 2.65 9.30 -11.43
CA MET A 209 3.16 10.67 -11.52
C MET A 209 2.06 11.64 -11.18
N ARG A 210 2.35 12.61 -10.32
CA ARG A 210 1.47 13.70 -9.96
C ARG A 210 2.18 15.01 -10.29
N PHE A 211 1.54 15.86 -11.06
CA PHE A 211 2.12 17.13 -11.50
C PHE A 211 1.02 18.14 -11.80
N ASP A 212 1.36 19.43 -11.66
CA ASP A 212 0.51 20.51 -12.09
C ASP A 212 0.85 20.87 -13.53
N VAL A 213 -0.18 20.96 -14.37
CA VAL A 213 -0.11 21.63 -15.68
C VAL A 213 -0.53 23.07 -15.46
N VAL A 214 0.38 24.01 -15.72
CA VAL A 214 0.19 25.42 -15.42
C VAL A 214 -0.03 26.20 -16.68
N THR A 215 -1.05 27.05 -16.66
CA THR A 215 -1.30 28.01 -17.73
C THR A 215 -1.15 29.43 -17.21
N HIS A 216 -0.44 30.25 -17.96
CA HIS A 216 -0.18 31.65 -17.62
C HIS A 216 -0.98 32.60 -18.48
N GLY A 217 -1.37 33.72 -17.90
CA GLY A 217 -2.11 34.79 -18.54
C GLY A 217 -1.57 36.18 -18.15
N VAL A 218 -2.40 37.16 -18.35
CA VAL A 218 -2.12 38.55 -17.98
C VAL A 218 -3.31 39.10 -17.21
N ALA A 219 -3.08 39.50 -15.96
CA ALA A 219 -4.13 40.05 -15.12
C ALA A 219 -4.65 41.39 -15.65
N ALA A 220 -5.96 41.56 -15.64
CA ALA A 220 -6.63 42.81 -16.02
C ALA A 220 -7.98 42.94 -15.30
N HIS A 221 -8.51 44.15 -15.26
CA HIS A 221 -9.86 44.34 -14.77
C HIS A 221 -10.88 43.69 -15.75
N SER A 222 -11.83 42.89 -15.25
CA SER A 222 -12.79 42.14 -16.09
C SER A 222 -13.62 43.03 -17.02
N ALA A 223 -13.86 44.31 -16.65
CA ALA A 223 -14.53 45.31 -17.54
C ALA A 223 -13.61 45.77 -18.68
N ARG A 224 -12.33 45.40 -18.69
CA ARG A 224 -11.33 45.70 -19.73
C ARG A 224 -10.60 44.44 -20.15
N ALA A 225 -11.32 43.36 -20.36
CA ALA A 225 -10.79 42.04 -20.63
C ALA A 225 -9.79 41.98 -21.81
N TRP A 226 -9.94 42.89 -22.80
CA TRP A 226 -9.00 43.00 -23.93
C TRP A 226 -7.57 43.44 -23.56
N MET A 227 -7.36 43.87 -22.31
CA MET A 227 -6.03 44.27 -21.79
C MET A 227 -5.31 43.10 -21.08
N GLY A 228 -5.98 41.95 -20.94
CA GLY A 228 -5.45 40.79 -20.26
C GLY A 228 -5.54 39.54 -21.10
N GLU A 229 -4.98 38.45 -20.56
CA GLU A 229 -5.11 37.10 -21.09
C GLU A 229 -5.59 36.18 -19.97
N ASN A 230 -6.66 35.46 -20.21
CA ASN A 230 -7.30 34.63 -19.18
C ASN A 230 -6.65 33.24 -19.09
N ALA A 231 -5.91 32.98 -18.01
CA ALA A 231 -5.26 31.69 -17.77
C ALA A 231 -6.27 30.55 -17.60
N ILE A 232 -7.44 30.77 -17.00
CA ILE A 232 -8.50 29.75 -16.89
C ILE A 232 -9.00 29.36 -18.28
N HIS A 233 -9.18 30.29 -19.21
CA HIS A 233 -9.59 29.98 -20.58
C HIS A 233 -8.51 29.15 -21.31
N LYS A 234 -7.24 29.43 -21.07
CA LYS A 234 -6.12 28.62 -21.63
C LYS A 234 -6.09 27.19 -21.08
N ALA A 235 -6.56 26.97 -19.85
CA ALA A 235 -6.66 25.62 -19.28
C ALA A 235 -7.67 24.72 -20.02
N ALA A 236 -8.56 25.27 -20.85
CA ALA A 236 -9.45 24.49 -21.71
C ALA A 236 -8.66 23.51 -22.62
N ASP A 237 -7.50 23.92 -23.15
CA ASP A 237 -6.66 23.04 -23.97
C ASP A 237 -6.06 21.88 -23.17
N VAL A 238 -5.71 22.12 -21.91
CA VAL A 238 -5.26 21.06 -20.99
C VAL A 238 -6.37 20.06 -20.76
N LEU A 239 -7.58 20.54 -20.44
CA LEU A 239 -8.75 19.71 -20.21
C LEU A 239 -9.18 18.94 -21.46
N ASN A 240 -9.07 19.54 -22.63
CA ASN A 240 -9.35 18.87 -23.91
C ASN A 240 -8.37 17.72 -24.17
N ARG A 241 -7.05 17.90 -23.90
CA ARG A 241 -6.05 16.82 -24.01
C ARG A 241 -6.35 15.68 -23.05
N LEU A 242 -6.72 15.98 -21.80
CA LEU A 242 -7.12 14.98 -20.82
C LEU A 242 -8.39 14.23 -21.25
N ASN A 243 -9.41 14.95 -21.74
CA ASN A 243 -10.67 14.37 -22.18
C ASN A 243 -10.51 13.48 -23.43
N SER A 244 -9.54 13.76 -24.27
CA SER A 244 -9.22 12.98 -25.48
C SER A 244 -8.23 11.83 -25.24
N TYR A 245 -7.70 11.69 -24.03
CA TYR A 245 -6.77 10.61 -23.70
C TYR A 245 -7.50 9.28 -23.64
N GLU A 246 -7.04 8.31 -24.42
CA GLU A 246 -7.53 6.93 -24.41
C GLU A 246 -6.66 6.06 -23.52
N PRO A 247 -7.14 5.64 -22.32
CA PRO A 247 -6.39 4.77 -21.43
C PRO A 247 -6.06 3.44 -22.08
N ARG A 248 -4.78 3.10 -22.13
CA ARG A 248 -4.32 1.82 -22.71
C ARG A 248 -4.48 0.69 -21.67
N THR A 249 -4.79 -0.51 -22.16
CA THR A 249 -4.60 -1.75 -21.40
C THR A 249 -3.44 -2.51 -22.05
N ILE A 250 -2.43 -2.85 -21.25
CA ILE A 250 -1.18 -3.41 -21.73
C ILE A 250 -0.90 -4.69 -20.97
N THR A 251 -0.71 -5.79 -21.69
CA THR A 251 -0.29 -7.06 -21.10
C THR A 251 1.22 -7.06 -20.86
N VAL A 252 1.64 -7.21 -19.61
CA VAL A 252 3.04 -7.34 -19.21
C VAL A 252 3.19 -8.64 -18.43
N ASP A 253 4.05 -9.54 -18.91
CA ASP A 253 4.32 -10.85 -18.32
C ASP A 253 3.03 -11.65 -17.98
N GLY A 254 2.03 -11.54 -18.88
CA GLY A 254 0.76 -12.26 -18.79
C GLY A 254 -0.32 -11.59 -17.92
N LEU A 255 -0.07 -10.41 -17.34
CA LEU A 255 -1.04 -9.63 -16.57
C LEU A 255 -1.42 -8.32 -17.27
N ASP A 256 -2.71 -7.97 -17.21
CA ASP A 256 -3.26 -6.81 -17.91
C ASP A 256 -3.28 -5.56 -17.02
N TYR A 257 -2.46 -4.58 -17.36
CA TYR A 257 -2.34 -3.29 -16.68
C TYR A 257 -3.12 -2.23 -17.44
N ARG A 258 -4.07 -1.60 -16.78
CA ARG A 258 -4.80 -0.45 -17.31
C ARG A 258 -4.17 0.85 -16.82
N GLU A 259 -3.84 1.74 -17.77
CA GLU A 259 -3.34 3.08 -17.48
C GLU A 259 -4.48 4.05 -17.17
N GLY A 260 -4.14 5.23 -16.64
CA GLY A 260 -5.11 6.29 -16.40
C GLY A 260 -4.43 7.66 -16.34
N LEU A 261 -5.04 8.66 -16.96
CA LEU A 261 -4.59 10.04 -16.93
C LEU A 261 -5.79 10.92 -16.59
N ASN A 262 -5.77 11.57 -15.43
CA ASN A 262 -6.92 12.30 -14.92
C ASN A 262 -6.53 13.61 -14.25
N ALA A 263 -7.33 14.66 -14.46
CA ALA A 263 -7.30 15.82 -13.56
C ALA A 263 -7.97 15.46 -12.24
N THR A 264 -7.33 15.79 -11.13
CA THR A 264 -7.86 15.54 -9.78
C THR A 264 -8.20 16.81 -9.03
N LEU A 265 -7.52 17.93 -9.35
CA LEU A 265 -7.82 19.25 -8.82
C LEU A 265 -7.66 20.29 -9.94
N ILE A 266 -8.35 21.42 -9.81
CA ILE A 266 -8.13 22.60 -10.64
C ILE A 266 -8.29 23.85 -9.79
N SER A 267 -7.42 24.82 -9.97
CA SER A 267 -7.48 26.10 -9.26
C SER A 267 -7.04 27.24 -10.15
N GLY A 268 -7.67 28.42 -10.00
CA GLY A 268 -7.31 29.61 -10.75
C GLY A 268 -8.17 30.82 -10.36
N GLY A 269 -7.60 32.01 -10.53
CA GLY A 269 -8.26 33.26 -10.20
C GLY A 269 -8.15 33.66 -8.71
N LYS A 270 -8.11 34.97 -8.47
CA LYS A 270 -7.93 35.59 -7.14
C LYS A 270 -9.11 36.51 -6.76
N GLY A 271 -9.98 36.83 -7.69
CA GLY A 271 -11.10 37.74 -7.46
C GLY A 271 -12.11 37.73 -8.62
N THR A 272 -13.36 38.04 -8.32
CA THR A 272 -14.48 37.93 -9.26
C THR A 272 -14.50 38.98 -10.38
N ASN A 273 -13.67 40.03 -10.27
CA ASN A 273 -13.58 41.13 -11.24
C ASN A 273 -12.17 41.29 -11.85
N VAL A 274 -11.31 40.24 -11.71
CA VAL A 274 -9.94 40.21 -12.25
C VAL A 274 -9.84 39.06 -13.27
N ILE A 275 -9.27 39.34 -14.44
CA ILE A 275 -8.86 38.30 -15.40
C ILE A 275 -7.72 37.50 -14.76
N PRO A 276 -7.81 36.17 -14.62
CA PRO A 276 -6.79 35.34 -13.98
C PRO A 276 -5.48 35.31 -14.76
N ASP A 277 -4.38 35.48 -14.06
CA ASP A 277 -3.01 35.40 -14.58
C ASP A 277 -2.40 34.00 -14.45
N GLU A 278 -3.00 33.10 -13.68
CA GLU A 278 -2.57 31.71 -13.50
C GLU A 278 -3.77 30.78 -13.33
N CYS A 279 -3.66 29.55 -13.90
CA CYS A 279 -4.53 28.43 -13.58
C CYS A 279 -3.69 27.15 -13.55
N ARG A 280 -3.95 26.30 -12.54
CA ARG A 280 -3.26 25.01 -12.30
C ARG A 280 -4.26 23.87 -12.42
N VAL A 281 -3.92 22.86 -13.21
CA VAL A 281 -4.64 21.61 -13.31
C VAL A 281 -3.76 20.51 -12.73
N HIS A 282 -4.13 19.97 -11.58
CA HIS A 282 -3.41 18.86 -10.97
C HIS A 282 -3.76 17.57 -11.68
N VAL A 283 -2.74 16.90 -12.25
CA VAL A 283 -2.86 15.69 -13.06
C VAL A 283 -2.26 14.51 -12.32
N ASN A 284 -2.98 13.39 -12.32
CA ASN A 284 -2.50 12.09 -11.88
C ASN A 284 -2.39 11.18 -13.11
N TYR A 285 -1.18 10.68 -13.39
CA TYR A 285 -0.91 9.67 -14.42
C TYR A 285 -0.53 8.35 -13.78
N ARG A 286 -1.26 7.30 -14.12
CA ARG A 286 -0.98 5.90 -13.77
C ARG A 286 -0.49 5.20 -15.03
N PHE A 287 0.74 4.71 -15.02
CA PHE A 287 1.37 4.09 -16.19
C PHE A 287 1.75 2.63 -15.92
N ALA A 288 1.59 1.80 -16.97
CA ALA A 288 1.88 0.38 -16.90
C ALA A 288 3.40 0.09 -16.81
N PRO A 289 3.79 -1.09 -16.28
CA PRO A 289 5.19 -1.48 -16.11
C PRO A 289 5.88 -1.95 -17.41
N ASP A 290 5.33 -1.60 -18.58
CA ASP A 290 5.97 -1.70 -19.89
C ASP A 290 7.00 -0.59 -20.12
N LYS A 291 7.01 0.44 -19.27
CA LYS A 291 7.89 1.61 -19.37
C LYS A 291 8.48 1.98 -18.01
N THR A 292 9.66 2.57 -18.07
CA THR A 292 10.33 3.18 -16.91
C THR A 292 9.75 4.56 -16.60
N LEU A 293 10.01 5.08 -15.40
CA LEU A 293 9.60 6.43 -15.02
C LEU A 293 10.13 7.53 -15.97
N PRO A 294 11.41 7.52 -16.43
CA PRO A 294 11.86 8.46 -17.46
C PRO A 294 11.10 8.37 -18.78
N GLN A 295 10.73 7.16 -19.21
CA GLN A 295 9.91 6.98 -20.42
C GLN A 295 8.49 7.51 -20.24
N ALA A 296 7.89 7.32 -19.04
CA ALA A 296 6.60 7.88 -18.69
C ALA A 296 6.64 9.42 -18.68
N LYS A 297 7.71 10.01 -18.13
CA LYS A 297 7.93 11.47 -18.18
C LYS A 297 8.02 11.97 -19.63
N THR A 298 8.82 11.32 -20.46
CA THR A 298 8.94 11.67 -21.88
C THR A 298 7.59 11.65 -22.58
N LEU A 299 6.74 10.68 -22.30
CA LEU A 299 5.42 10.56 -22.90
C LEU A 299 4.49 11.73 -22.50
N MET A 300 4.61 12.25 -21.29
CA MET A 300 3.77 13.33 -20.79
C MET A 300 4.30 14.72 -21.16
N MET A 301 5.61 14.95 -21.09
CA MET A 301 6.20 16.29 -21.14
C MET A 301 7.43 16.44 -22.05
N GLY A 302 7.82 15.39 -22.79
CA GLY A 302 9.01 15.39 -23.66
C GLY A 302 10.26 14.85 -22.97
N ALA A 303 11.32 14.63 -23.79
CA ALA A 303 12.56 14.00 -23.32
C ALA A 303 13.44 14.90 -22.48
N ASP A 304 13.40 16.21 -22.75
CA ASP A 304 14.23 17.20 -22.08
C ASP A 304 13.40 18.15 -21.23
N ALA A 305 13.93 18.57 -20.10
CA ALA A 305 13.37 19.70 -19.38
C ALA A 305 13.50 20.96 -20.23
N GLY A 306 12.36 21.59 -20.55
CA GLY A 306 12.34 22.87 -21.24
C GLY A 306 12.83 24.01 -20.37
N ALA A 307 12.57 25.25 -20.81
CA ALA A 307 12.94 26.43 -20.04
C ALA A 307 12.30 26.38 -18.64
N GLU A 308 13.11 26.66 -17.62
CA GLU A 308 12.62 26.86 -16.25
C GLU A 308 11.90 28.21 -16.18
N LEU A 309 10.66 28.17 -15.69
CA LEU A 309 9.81 29.36 -15.53
C LEU A 309 9.87 29.93 -14.10
N GLY A 310 10.58 29.26 -13.19
CA GLY A 310 10.68 29.54 -11.77
C GLY A 310 9.83 28.62 -10.92
N ASN A 311 10.13 28.55 -9.60
CA ASN A 311 9.42 27.73 -8.62
C ASN A 311 9.37 26.22 -8.96
N GLY A 312 10.34 25.70 -9.74
CA GLY A 312 10.36 24.30 -10.17
C GLY A 312 9.43 23.98 -11.36
N GLU A 313 8.84 24.99 -11.98
CA GLU A 313 8.04 24.86 -13.19
C GLU A 313 8.92 24.86 -14.44
N HIS A 314 8.71 23.90 -15.34
CA HIS A 314 9.43 23.76 -16.62
C HIS A 314 8.44 23.67 -17.77
N VAL A 315 8.78 24.24 -18.93
CA VAL A 315 7.96 24.11 -20.15
C VAL A 315 8.12 22.68 -20.72
N ALA A 316 7.00 21.99 -20.92
CA ALA A 316 7.03 20.68 -21.60
C ALA A 316 7.48 20.84 -23.06
N THR A 317 8.53 20.10 -23.45
CA THR A 317 9.15 20.16 -24.79
C THR A 317 8.53 19.19 -25.79
N GLY A 318 7.57 18.36 -25.34
CA GLY A 318 6.87 17.36 -26.15
C GLY A 318 5.85 16.60 -25.32
N GLY A 319 5.31 15.52 -25.90
CA GLY A 319 4.37 14.65 -25.22
C GLY A 319 2.95 15.24 -25.13
N VAL A 320 2.17 14.67 -24.20
CA VAL A 320 0.75 15.05 -24.06
C VAL A 320 0.58 16.53 -23.73
N PHE A 321 1.49 17.10 -22.95
CA PHE A 321 1.39 18.48 -22.44
C PHE A 321 2.39 19.44 -23.08
N GLU A 322 2.89 19.15 -24.29
CA GLU A 322 3.79 20.03 -25.02
C GLU A 322 3.31 21.50 -24.99
N GLY A 323 4.22 22.40 -24.66
CA GLY A 323 4.03 23.85 -24.62
C GLY A 323 3.42 24.41 -23.32
N PHE A 324 3.02 23.55 -22.38
CA PHE A 324 2.53 23.98 -21.07
C PHE A 324 3.65 23.98 -20.02
N GLY A 325 3.48 24.82 -18.99
CA GLY A 325 4.27 24.75 -17.79
C GLY A 325 3.93 23.47 -16.97
N ILE A 326 4.94 22.76 -16.50
CA ILE A 326 4.81 21.56 -15.68
C ILE A 326 5.56 21.76 -14.37
N GLU A 327 4.88 21.51 -13.26
CA GLU A 327 5.50 21.46 -11.94
C GLU A 327 5.30 20.04 -11.37
N MET A 328 6.38 19.28 -11.23
CA MET A 328 6.32 17.94 -10.63
C MET A 328 6.00 18.02 -9.15
N LYS A 329 5.09 17.17 -8.66
CA LYS A 329 4.71 17.09 -7.26
C LYS A 329 5.16 15.80 -6.60
N ASP A 330 4.95 14.67 -7.28
CA ASP A 330 5.30 13.36 -6.76
C ASP A 330 5.45 12.36 -7.92
N GLU A 331 6.30 11.36 -7.73
CA GLU A 331 6.52 10.32 -8.73
C GLU A 331 7.06 9.03 -8.13
N SER A 332 6.59 7.91 -8.65
CA SER A 332 7.08 6.58 -8.24
C SER A 332 7.11 5.63 -9.44
N PRO A 333 8.16 4.80 -9.55
CA PRO A 333 8.30 3.88 -10.67
C PRO A 333 7.24 2.78 -10.63
N SER A 334 6.93 2.21 -11.78
CA SER A 334 6.18 0.95 -11.89
C SER A 334 7.06 -0.25 -11.53
N ALA A 335 6.42 -1.38 -11.23
CA ALA A 335 7.12 -2.66 -11.08
C ALA A 335 6.51 -3.73 -12.00
N ARG A 336 7.37 -4.49 -12.70
CA ARG A 336 6.94 -5.66 -13.45
C ARG A 336 6.35 -6.73 -12.52
N PRO A 337 5.47 -7.62 -13.01
CA PRO A 337 4.77 -8.61 -12.20
C PRO A 337 5.65 -9.49 -11.31
N GLY A 338 6.88 -9.81 -11.72
CA GLY A 338 7.75 -10.72 -10.98
C GLY A 338 7.24 -12.18 -10.94
N MET A 339 6.22 -12.51 -11.75
CA MET A 339 5.55 -13.81 -11.72
C MET A 339 6.35 -14.94 -12.37
N ASP A 340 7.48 -14.65 -13.01
CA ASP A 340 8.45 -15.60 -13.55
C ASP A 340 9.43 -16.12 -12.48
N ALA A 341 9.53 -15.46 -11.33
CA ALA A 341 10.35 -15.91 -10.23
C ALA A 341 9.86 -17.28 -9.69
N PRO A 342 10.74 -18.27 -9.45
CA PRO A 342 10.34 -19.62 -9.05
C PRO A 342 9.46 -19.66 -7.79
N MET A 343 9.69 -18.73 -6.86
CA MET A 343 8.87 -18.62 -5.64
C MET A 343 7.49 -18.03 -5.92
N ALA A 344 7.38 -17.06 -6.82
CA ALA A 344 6.11 -16.52 -7.27
C ALA A 344 5.25 -17.58 -7.99
N VAL A 345 5.88 -18.36 -8.90
CA VAL A 345 5.20 -19.48 -9.59
C VAL A 345 4.65 -20.51 -8.58
N SER A 346 5.46 -20.88 -7.58
CA SER A 346 5.06 -21.83 -6.54
C SER A 346 3.92 -21.28 -5.68
N LEU A 347 4.01 -20.00 -5.30
CA LEU A 347 2.99 -19.32 -4.51
C LEU A 347 1.67 -19.18 -5.30
N ALA A 348 1.73 -18.81 -6.58
CA ALA A 348 0.55 -18.70 -7.45
C ALA A 348 -0.19 -20.01 -7.58
N LYS A 349 0.55 -21.11 -7.74
CA LYS A 349 -0.05 -22.45 -7.74
C LYS A 349 -0.79 -22.75 -6.43
N LEU A 350 -0.16 -22.47 -5.29
CA LEU A 350 -0.77 -22.70 -3.98
C LEU A 350 -2.02 -21.85 -3.75
N VAL A 351 -1.95 -20.55 -4.09
CA VAL A 351 -3.09 -19.64 -3.95
C VAL A 351 -4.24 -20.10 -4.82
N ARG A 352 -3.98 -20.49 -6.07
CA ARG A 352 -4.99 -21.06 -6.97
C ARG A 352 -5.65 -22.31 -6.39
N GLU A 353 -4.86 -23.25 -5.86
CA GLU A 353 -5.36 -24.49 -5.27
C GLU A 353 -6.27 -24.23 -4.06
N ARG A 354 -6.01 -23.16 -3.29
CA ARG A 354 -6.76 -22.83 -2.07
C ARG A 354 -7.95 -21.91 -2.29
N THR A 355 -7.83 -20.97 -3.22
CA THR A 355 -8.81 -19.90 -3.40
C THR A 355 -9.54 -19.97 -4.74
N GLY A 356 -9.04 -20.75 -5.71
CA GLY A 356 -9.51 -20.77 -7.09
C GLY A 356 -9.13 -19.50 -7.88
N ARG A 357 -8.33 -18.58 -7.31
CA ARG A 357 -8.00 -17.29 -7.93
C ARG A 357 -6.73 -17.37 -8.75
N GLU A 358 -6.77 -16.78 -9.93
CA GLU A 358 -5.58 -16.53 -10.77
C GLU A 358 -4.91 -15.22 -10.35
N PRO A 359 -3.60 -15.08 -10.57
CA PRO A 359 -2.92 -13.81 -10.37
C PRO A 359 -3.50 -12.69 -11.25
N LEU A 360 -3.59 -11.49 -10.69
CA LEU A 360 -4.05 -10.28 -11.35
C LEU A 360 -2.94 -9.21 -11.35
N ALA A 361 -3.11 -8.16 -12.15
CA ALA A 361 -2.26 -6.99 -12.11
C ALA A 361 -2.66 -6.06 -10.95
N LYS A 362 -1.68 -5.55 -10.18
CA LYS A 362 -1.92 -4.43 -9.25
C LYS A 362 -2.04 -3.13 -10.02
N LEU A 363 -3.22 -2.53 -10.02
CA LEU A 363 -3.47 -1.27 -10.74
C LEU A 363 -3.10 -0.02 -9.91
N GLY A 364 -3.10 -0.13 -8.58
CA GLY A 364 -2.53 0.86 -7.67
C GLY A 364 -1.00 0.79 -7.65
N TRP A 365 -0.34 1.82 -7.14
CA TRP A 365 1.07 1.75 -6.80
C TRP A 365 1.23 1.09 -5.42
N THR A 366 2.29 0.32 -5.24
CA THR A 366 2.66 -0.28 -3.96
C THR A 366 4.17 -0.44 -3.85
N ASP A 367 4.65 -0.70 -2.65
CA ASP A 367 6.07 -0.85 -2.36
C ASP A 367 6.74 -2.11 -2.97
N VAL A 368 6.03 -2.94 -3.74
CA VAL A 368 6.67 -3.93 -4.63
C VAL A 368 7.66 -3.27 -5.59
N ALA A 369 7.42 -2.00 -5.96
CA ALA A 369 8.32 -1.22 -6.79
C ALA A 369 9.69 -0.99 -6.13
N ARG A 370 9.73 -0.84 -4.80
CA ARG A 370 11.00 -0.67 -4.07
C ARG A 370 11.81 -1.97 -4.03
N PHE A 371 11.15 -3.10 -3.78
CA PHE A 371 11.82 -4.40 -3.86
C PHE A 371 12.32 -4.69 -5.27
N SER A 372 11.55 -4.32 -6.29
CA SER A 372 12.00 -4.41 -7.69
C SER A 372 13.28 -3.60 -7.95
N LEU A 373 13.40 -2.39 -7.39
CA LEU A 373 14.62 -1.57 -7.47
C LEU A 373 15.81 -2.20 -6.73
N LEU A 374 15.57 -2.95 -5.67
CA LEU A 374 16.59 -3.73 -4.95
C LEU A 374 16.95 -5.06 -5.65
N GLY A 375 16.30 -5.39 -6.77
CA GLY A 375 16.48 -6.64 -7.49
C GLY A 375 15.84 -7.85 -6.80
N VAL A 376 14.93 -7.62 -5.86
CA VAL A 376 14.19 -8.66 -5.15
C VAL A 376 12.81 -8.84 -5.82
N PRO A 377 12.51 -10.01 -6.43
CA PRO A 377 11.18 -10.28 -6.94
C PRO A 377 10.12 -10.15 -5.86
N ALA A 378 9.02 -9.45 -6.15
CA ALA A 378 7.99 -9.18 -5.15
C ALA A 378 6.57 -9.26 -5.74
N VAL A 379 5.61 -9.67 -4.91
CA VAL A 379 4.18 -9.64 -5.24
C VAL A 379 3.36 -9.11 -4.06
N ASN A 380 2.17 -8.60 -4.36
CA ASN A 380 1.18 -8.26 -3.33
C ASN A 380 0.35 -9.50 -3.01
N LEU A 381 0.21 -9.79 -1.73
CA LEU A 381 -0.65 -10.86 -1.20
C LEU A 381 -1.04 -10.49 0.23
N GLY A 382 -2.28 -10.12 0.45
CA GLY A 382 -2.74 -9.71 1.77
C GLY A 382 -4.20 -10.03 2.04
N ALA A 383 -4.56 -9.85 3.30
CA ALA A 383 -5.90 -10.07 3.82
C ALA A 383 -6.83 -8.90 3.43
N GLY A 384 -8.11 -9.19 3.30
CA GLY A 384 -9.14 -8.19 3.06
C GLY A 384 -9.27 -7.72 1.60
N SER A 385 -10.36 -7.05 1.33
CA SER A 385 -10.71 -6.63 -0.02
C SER A 385 -10.09 -5.28 -0.38
N PRO A 386 -9.37 -5.17 -1.52
CA PRO A 386 -8.82 -3.91 -1.99
C PRO A 386 -9.91 -2.87 -2.31
N LEU A 387 -11.15 -3.30 -2.49
CA LEU A 387 -12.28 -2.42 -2.78
C LEU A 387 -12.78 -1.66 -1.55
N LEU A 388 -12.31 -2.03 -0.35
CA LEU A 388 -12.69 -1.40 0.92
C LEU A 388 -11.60 -0.48 1.47
N ALA A 389 -10.38 -0.53 0.92
CA ALA A 389 -9.30 0.37 1.28
C ALA A 389 -9.74 1.84 1.18
N HIS A 390 -9.35 2.67 2.17
CA HIS A 390 -9.63 4.10 2.29
C HIS A 390 -11.10 4.50 2.47
N LYS A 391 -12.04 3.55 2.52
CA LYS A 391 -13.47 3.86 2.73
C LYS A 391 -13.79 4.11 4.21
N HIS A 392 -14.87 4.86 4.45
CA HIS A 392 -15.39 5.10 5.81
C HIS A 392 -15.96 3.82 6.44
N ASP A 393 -16.44 2.89 5.62
CA ASP A 393 -17.01 1.60 6.00
C ASP A 393 -16.02 0.44 5.80
N GLU A 394 -14.72 0.73 5.93
CA GLU A 394 -13.64 -0.25 5.86
C GLU A 394 -13.84 -1.37 6.88
N GLN A 395 -13.80 -2.62 6.43
CA GLN A 395 -14.12 -3.77 7.25
C GLN A 395 -13.58 -5.09 6.69
N ILE A 396 -13.31 -6.06 7.56
CA ILE A 396 -12.87 -7.41 7.19
C ILE A 396 -13.61 -8.47 8.02
N ALA A 397 -14.12 -9.50 7.34
CA ALA A 397 -14.70 -10.67 8.03
C ALA A 397 -13.61 -11.52 8.71
N GLU A 398 -13.98 -12.24 9.78
CA GLU A 398 -13.03 -13.07 10.55
C GLU A 398 -12.33 -14.13 9.70
N SER A 399 -12.94 -14.59 8.61
CA SER A 399 -12.32 -15.52 7.67
C SER A 399 -11.45 -14.84 6.60
N GLY A 400 -11.43 -13.51 6.52
CA GLY A 400 -10.74 -12.76 5.47
C GLY A 400 -9.21 -12.95 5.41
N TRP A 401 -8.62 -13.59 6.42
CA TRP A 401 -7.20 -13.99 6.44
C TRP A 401 -6.97 -15.50 6.32
N ARG A 402 -8.04 -16.33 6.24
CA ARG A 402 -7.92 -17.82 6.23
C ARG A 402 -7.11 -18.38 5.08
N PRO A 403 -7.18 -17.83 3.85
CA PRO A 403 -6.40 -18.36 2.73
C PRO A 403 -4.88 -18.18 2.89
N TRP A 404 -4.42 -17.36 3.82
CA TRP A 404 -2.99 -17.24 4.10
C TRP A 404 -2.41 -18.61 4.46
N PRO A 405 -1.29 -19.03 3.82
CA PRO A 405 -0.74 -20.35 4.00
C PRO A 405 -0.40 -20.62 5.48
N ALA A 406 -1.17 -21.48 6.12
CA ALA A 406 -0.86 -21.96 7.47
C ALA A 406 0.39 -22.85 7.51
N SER A 407 0.95 -23.16 6.36
CA SER A 407 1.90 -24.24 6.14
C SER A 407 3.33 -23.80 5.85
N TRP A 408 3.71 -22.64 6.31
CA TRP A 408 5.14 -22.34 6.51
C TRP A 408 5.67 -23.15 7.72
N ARG A 409 5.02 -24.29 7.98
CA ARG A 409 5.32 -25.18 9.09
C ARG A 409 6.70 -25.80 8.93
N THR A 410 7.38 -25.84 10.07
CA THR A 410 8.54 -26.63 10.43
C THR A 410 8.71 -27.87 9.55
N GLY A 411 9.80 -27.91 8.79
CA GLY A 411 10.30 -29.14 8.22
C GLY A 411 10.70 -30.09 9.34
N SER A 412 9.77 -30.91 9.82
CA SER A 412 10.14 -32.00 10.74
C SER A 412 11.06 -32.96 10.00
N PRO A 413 12.25 -33.32 10.57
CA PRO A 413 13.20 -34.25 9.94
C PRO A 413 12.64 -35.66 9.71
N ALA A 414 11.51 -35.99 10.33
CA ALA A 414 10.93 -37.35 10.30
C ALA A 414 10.26 -37.76 8.96
N ALA A 415 10.14 -36.87 7.97
CA ALA A 415 9.56 -37.20 6.66
C ALA A 415 10.62 -37.50 5.58
N ARG A 416 11.92 -37.54 5.90
CA ARG A 416 13.00 -37.76 4.93
C ARG A 416 13.31 -39.21 4.58
N GLU A 417 12.70 -40.19 5.25
CA GLU A 417 12.95 -41.59 4.94
C GLU A 417 11.68 -42.27 4.44
N ARG A 418 11.42 -42.22 3.16
CA ARG A 418 10.87 -43.26 2.28
C ARG A 418 10.55 -42.70 0.90
N GLY A 419 11.41 -42.97 -0.08
CA GLY A 419 11.10 -42.79 -1.47
C GLY A 419 12.20 -42.11 -2.31
N SER A 420 13.13 -42.93 -2.79
CA SER A 420 14.07 -42.56 -3.85
C SER A 420 13.31 -42.26 -5.15
N GLY A 421 13.51 -41.10 -5.72
CA GLY A 421 12.98 -40.76 -7.03
C GLY A 421 12.87 -39.25 -7.22
N ALA A 422 13.67 -38.72 -8.13
CA ALA A 422 13.78 -37.33 -8.47
C ALA A 422 12.44 -36.59 -8.56
N ARG A 423 12.08 -35.87 -7.52
CA ARG A 423 11.12 -34.75 -7.57
C ARG A 423 11.77 -33.62 -6.80
N VAL A 424 12.13 -32.57 -7.54
CA VAL A 424 12.49 -31.28 -6.96
C VAL A 424 11.28 -30.84 -6.15
N GLY A 425 11.36 -31.02 -4.82
CA GLY A 425 10.17 -30.99 -3.95
C GLY A 425 9.73 -29.59 -3.62
N ILE A 426 8.60 -29.25 -4.17
CA ILE A 426 7.71 -28.18 -3.70
C ILE A 426 6.88 -28.73 -2.53
N ARG A 427 7.54 -29.20 -1.46
CA ARG A 427 6.88 -29.52 -0.16
C ARG A 427 7.12 -28.43 0.88
N ALA A 428 7.34 -27.24 0.42
CA ALA A 428 7.71 -26.12 1.27
C ALA A 428 6.57 -25.21 1.66
N ILE A 429 5.39 -25.46 1.13
CA ILE A 429 4.22 -24.62 1.34
C ILE A 429 2.95 -25.46 1.63
N GLU A 430 3.04 -26.73 1.99
CA GLU A 430 1.91 -27.46 2.56
C GLU A 430 1.79 -27.29 4.07
#